data_37683217e2004965989c96676e901d1d
#
_entry.id   37683217e2004965989c96676e901d1d
#
_cell.length_a   1.000
_cell.length_b   1.000
_cell.length_c   1.000
_cell.angle_alpha   90.00
_cell.angle_beta   90.00
_cell.angle_gamma   90.00
#
_symmetry.space_group_name_H-M   'P 1'
#
loop_
_entity.id
_entity.type
_entity.pdbx_description
1 polymer ?
#
loop_
_entity_poly.entity_id
_entity_poly.type
_entity_poly.pdbx_seq_one_letter_code
_entity_poly.pdbx_strand_id
1 'polypeptide(L)'
;SLSFKSSPAHSRSSSSPLNSFRHPDDVSNSKKAISFVDRLGNLWYERSGTAEILALKESVNDASLAFDQASANVAHARRHLDESLKVWERTSGQHLQLLQSRESWTPEDAQRFADLVSKEITSRTTLETAREDLARAEGSLSKRQLEYMNCMRRRYHEEQVWQDQWRVLGTYGTWSLIVLNSCVFLASQFFLRRRENERMITIENLIQ
;
A
#
# COMPACT_ATOMS: atom_id res chain seq x y z
N SER A 1 7.44 -18.71 -37.67
CA SER A 1 7.23 -20.05 -38.24
C SER A 1 7.97 -21.10 -37.42
N LEU A 2 7.30 -21.83 -36.59
CA LEU A 2 7.54 -23.24 -36.38
C LEU A 2 6.41 -23.80 -35.48
N SER A 3 5.52 -24.46 -36.19
CA SER A 3 4.44 -25.29 -35.69
C SER A 3 5.01 -26.56 -35.05
N PHE A 4 4.53 -26.93 -33.84
CA PHE A 4 4.71 -28.29 -33.37
C PHE A 4 3.36 -28.87 -32.94
N LYS A 5 2.86 -29.73 -33.82
CA LYS A 5 1.75 -30.66 -33.66
C LYS A 5 2.28 -31.91 -33.00
N SER A 6 1.68 -32.41 -31.95
CA SER A 6 1.78 -33.83 -31.62
C SER A 6 0.52 -34.30 -30.89
N SER A 7 -0.04 -35.32 -31.46
CA SER A 7 -1.27 -36.05 -31.15
C SER A 7 -1.01 -37.14 -30.09
N PRO A 8 -2.06 -37.92 -29.70
CA PRO A 8 -2.29 -38.39 -28.33
C PRO A 8 -1.83 -39.84 -28.12
N ALA A 9 -1.57 -40.20 -26.88
CA ALA A 9 -1.39 -41.56 -26.47
C ALA A 9 -2.48 -41.99 -25.47
N HIS A 10 -3.29 -42.90 -25.90
CA HIS A 10 -4.17 -43.75 -25.08
C HIS A 10 -3.35 -44.55 -24.03
N SER A 11 -3.77 -44.49 -22.78
CA SER A 11 -3.52 -45.59 -21.86
C SER A 11 -4.74 -45.82 -20.99
N ARG A 12 -5.33 -46.98 -21.18
CA ARG A 12 -6.31 -47.62 -20.30
C ARG A 12 -5.63 -47.94 -18.98
N SER A 13 -6.26 -47.63 -17.86
CA SER A 13 -6.06 -48.39 -16.62
C SER A 13 -7.33 -48.40 -15.80
N SER A 14 -7.84 -49.59 -15.74
CA SER A 14 -8.61 -50.32 -14.74
C SER A 14 -9.13 -49.52 -13.51
N SER A 15 -10.42 -49.37 -13.49
CA SER A 15 -11.26 -49.05 -12.35
C SER A 15 -11.23 -50.16 -11.30
N SER A 16 -10.82 -49.82 -10.08
CA SER A 16 -11.18 -50.59 -8.89
C SER A 16 -12.03 -49.70 -7.99
N PRO A 17 -13.23 -50.12 -7.60
CA PRO A 17 -14.06 -49.35 -6.68
C PRO A 17 -13.69 -49.72 -5.25
N LEU A 18 -12.85 -48.96 -4.60
CA LEU A 18 -12.77 -48.93 -3.14
C LEU A 18 -13.90 -48.05 -2.60
N ASN A 19 -15.04 -48.73 -2.43
CA ASN A 19 -16.21 -48.22 -1.72
C ASN A 19 -15.88 -48.19 -0.22
N SER A 20 -15.24 -47.13 0.28
CA SER A 20 -15.07 -46.92 1.70
C SER A 20 -16.33 -46.25 2.23
N PHE A 21 -17.07 -46.95 3.04
CA PHE A 21 -18.19 -46.47 3.85
C PHE A 21 -17.75 -45.23 4.67
N ARG A 22 -17.97 -44.06 4.14
CA ARG A 22 -17.83 -42.78 4.87
C ARG A 22 -19.16 -42.54 5.56
N HIS A 23 -19.19 -42.69 6.89
CA HIS A 23 -20.35 -42.42 7.72
C HIS A 23 -20.84 -40.97 7.48
N PRO A 24 -22.14 -40.74 7.27
CA PRO A 24 -22.68 -39.37 6.99
C PRO A 24 -22.43 -38.38 8.11
N ASP A 25 -22.17 -38.83 9.33
CA ASP A 25 -21.88 -37.97 10.49
C ASP A 25 -20.50 -37.31 10.44
N ASP A 26 -19.53 -37.92 9.75
CA ASP A 26 -18.15 -37.36 9.61
C ASP A 26 -18.10 -36.15 8.66
N VAL A 27 -18.97 -36.11 7.65
CA VAL A 27 -19.06 -35.00 6.70
C VAL A 27 -19.73 -33.78 7.33
N SER A 28 -20.69 -34.00 8.23
CA SER A 28 -21.37 -32.92 8.96
C SER A 28 -20.45 -32.26 9.99
N ASN A 29 -19.67 -33.02 10.71
CA ASN A 29 -18.68 -32.51 11.69
C ASN A 29 -17.51 -31.79 11.00
N SER A 30 -17.06 -32.29 9.86
CA SER A 30 -16.02 -31.65 9.06
C SER A 30 -16.48 -30.28 8.53
N LYS A 31 -17.71 -30.17 8.02
CA LYS A 31 -18.28 -28.87 7.58
C LYS A 31 -18.45 -27.87 8.71
N LYS A 32 -18.86 -28.33 9.90
CA LYS A 32 -18.97 -27.46 11.10
C LYS A 32 -17.59 -27.00 11.58
N ALA A 33 -16.58 -27.85 11.56
CA ALA A 33 -15.20 -27.49 11.91
C ALA A 33 -14.61 -26.49 10.92
N ILE A 34 -14.83 -26.66 9.62
CA ILE A 34 -14.37 -25.72 8.58
C ILE A 34 -15.06 -24.35 8.76
N SER A 35 -16.38 -24.32 8.97
CA SER A 35 -17.11 -23.06 9.19
C SER A 35 -16.71 -22.35 10.49
N PHE A 36 -16.28 -23.08 11.51
CA PHE A 36 -15.76 -22.52 12.75
C PHE A 36 -14.36 -21.94 12.57
N VAL A 37 -13.49 -22.62 11.82
CA VAL A 37 -12.15 -22.12 11.47
C VAL A 37 -12.25 -20.86 10.60
N ASP A 38 -13.17 -20.84 9.62
CA ASP A 38 -13.41 -19.66 8.79
C ASP A 38 -13.96 -18.48 9.59
N ARG A 39 -14.87 -18.73 10.54
CA ARG A 39 -15.36 -17.70 11.45
C ARG A 39 -14.28 -17.16 12.37
N LEU A 40 -13.44 -18.04 12.92
CA LEU A 40 -12.30 -17.64 13.73
C LEU A 40 -11.29 -16.87 12.89
N GLY A 41 -11.03 -17.28 11.66
CA GLY A 41 -10.17 -16.57 10.73
C GLY A 41 -10.66 -15.15 10.42
N ASN A 42 -11.95 -15.00 10.15
CA ASN A 42 -12.57 -13.70 9.88
C ASN A 42 -12.58 -12.80 11.12
N LEU A 43 -12.94 -13.33 12.29
CA LEU A 43 -12.87 -12.58 13.56
C LEU A 43 -11.44 -12.18 13.90
N TRP A 44 -10.48 -13.03 13.59
CA TRP A 44 -9.07 -12.77 13.80
C TRP A 44 -8.56 -11.69 12.82
N TYR A 45 -8.98 -11.77 11.55
CA TYR A 45 -8.66 -10.78 10.52
C TYR A 45 -9.21 -9.38 10.86
N GLU A 46 -10.48 -9.29 11.29
CA GLU A 46 -11.09 -8.04 11.75
C GLU A 46 -10.42 -7.48 13.01
N ARG A 47 -10.00 -8.35 13.92
CA ARG A 47 -9.42 -7.94 15.21
C ARG A 47 -7.91 -7.74 15.17
N SER A 48 -7.24 -8.28 14.14
CA SER A 48 -5.76 -8.19 13.99
C SER A 48 -5.27 -6.85 13.45
N GLY A 49 -6.15 -5.89 13.12
CA GLY A 49 -5.77 -4.58 12.57
C GLY A 49 -5.19 -4.62 11.15
N THR A 50 -5.19 -5.78 10.48
CA THR A 50 -4.64 -5.92 9.11
C THR A 50 -5.39 -5.06 8.10
N ALA A 51 -6.71 -4.90 8.24
CA ALA A 51 -7.53 -4.04 7.40
C ALA A 51 -7.13 -2.56 7.56
N GLU A 52 -6.83 -2.13 8.79
CA GLU A 52 -6.40 -0.77 9.11
C GLU A 52 -5.00 -0.47 8.52
N ILE A 53 -4.08 -1.42 8.60
CA ILE A 53 -2.75 -1.31 7.98
C ILE A 53 -2.84 -1.21 6.45
N LEU A 54 -3.74 -1.98 5.82
CA LEU A 54 -3.97 -1.89 4.38
C LEU A 54 -4.55 -0.54 3.97
N ALA A 55 -5.53 -0.01 4.72
CA ALA A 55 -6.09 1.33 4.48
C ALA A 55 -5.02 2.43 4.66
N LEU A 56 -4.15 2.31 5.66
CA LEU A 56 -3.03 3.22 5.86
C LEU A 56 -2.01 3.13 4.71
N LYS A 57 -1.74 1.94 4.20
CA LYS A 57 -0.87 1.76 3.03
C LYS A 57 -1.44 2.44 1.79
N GLU A 58 -2.74 2.32 1.56
CA GLU A 58 -3.45 2.99 0.47
C GLU A 58 -3.38 4.51 0.64
N SER A 59 -3.65 5.04 1.84
CA SER A 59 -3.57 6.48 2.12
C SER A 59 -2.16 7.06 1.91
N VAL A 60 -1.09 6.29 2.22
CA VAL A 60 0.29 6.69 1.93
C VAL A 60 0.56 6.71 0.43
N ASN A 61 0.05 5.72 -0.30
CA ASN A 61 0.18 5.67 -1.76
C ASN A 61 -0.51 6.86 -2.42
N ASP A 62 -1.73 7.19 -2.00
CA ASP A 62 -2.49 8.35 -2.52
C ASP A 62 -1.79 9.67 -2.20
N ALA A 63 -1.27 9.82 -0.98
CA ALA A 63 -0.49 10.99 -0.59
C ALA A 63 0.82 11.11 -1.38
N SER A 64 1.47 9.99 -1.70
CA SER A 64 2.66 9.95 -2.57
C SER A 64 2.34 10.41 -3.98
N LEU A 65 1.27 9.90 -4.59
CA LEU A 65 0.83 10.31 -5.91
C LEU A 65 0.47 11.80 -5.95
N ALA A 66 -0.21 12.31 -4.92
CA ALA A 66 -0.55 13.73 -4.83
C ALA A 66 0.71 14.62 -4.67
N PHE A 67 1.73 14.15 -3.96
CA PHE A 67 3.03 14.82 -3.85
C PHE A 67 3.76 14.83 -5.19
N ASP A 68 3.80 13.71 -5.90
CA ASP A 68 4.46 13.61 -7.21
C ASP A 68 3.79 14.52 -8.25
N GLN A 69 2.44 14.58 -8.24
CA GLN A 69 1.69 15.51 -9.08
C GLN A 69 2.00 16.98 -8.76
N ALA A 70 2.05 17.32 -7.47
CA ALA A 70 2.40 18.68 -7.05
C ALA A 70 3.84 19.04 -7.44
N SER A 71 4.78 18.11 -7.37
CA SER A 71 6.16 18.27 -7.83
C SER A 71 6.23 18.51 -9.33
N ALA A 72 5.48 17.74 -10.12
CA ALA A 72 5.38 17.94 -11.56
C ALA A 72 4.79 19.30 -11.93
N ASN A 73 3.77 19.77 -11.16
CA ASN A 73 3.18 21.10 -11.36
C ASN A 73 4.18 22.24 -11.09
N VAL A 74 5.01 22.12 -10.06
CA VAL A 74 6.10 23.08 -9.80
C VAL A 74 7.10 23.10 -10.95
N ALA A 75 7.49 21.91 -11.45
CA ALA A 75 8.40 21.81 -12.58
C ALA A 75 7.82 22.43 -13.87
N HIS A 76 6.50 22.29 -14.07
CA HIS A 76 5.79 22.94 -15.17
C HIS A 76 5.74 24.47 -15.00
N ALA A 77 5.37 24.95 -13.81
CA ALA A 77 5.29 26.38 -13.52
C ALA A 77 6.67 27.07 -13.67
N ARG A 78 7.75 26.41 -13.26
CA ARG A 78 9.13 26.91 -13.46
C ARG A 78 9.48 27.05 -14.94
N ARG A 79 9.15 26.07 -15.76
CA ARG A 79 9.37 26.14 -17.21
C ARG A 79 8.57 27.29 -17.84
N HIS A 80 7.31 27.43 -17.44
CA HIS A 80 6.45 28.53 -17.94
C HIS A 80 6.98 29.89 -17.53
N LEU A 81 7.50 30.04 -16.31
CA LEU A 81 8.16 31.28 -15.85
C LEU A 81 9.40 31.57 -16.69
N ASP A 82 10.26 30.58 -16.93
CA ASP A 82 11.48 30.72 -17.73
C ASP A 82 11.18 31.13 -19.18
N GLU A 83 10.16 30.53 -19.77
CA GLU A 83 9.67 30.88 -21.10
C GLU A 83 9.12 32.31 -21.16
N SER A 84 8.31 32.69 -20.17
CA SER A 84 7.74 34.04 -20.05
C SER A 84 8.83 35.10 -19.85
N LEU A 85 9.86 34.77 -19.07
CA LEU A 85 11.02 35.66 -18.85
C LEU A 85 11.79 35.90 -20.16
N LYS A 86 12.06 34.85 -20.94
CA LYS A 86 12.73 34.94 -22.23
C LYS A 86 11.95 35.79 -23.25
N VAL A 87 10.63 35.67 -23.24
CA VAL A 87 9.75 36.48 -24.10
C VAL A 87 9.83 37.97 -23.70
N TRP A 88 9.72 38.23 -22.40
CA TRP A 88 9.79 39.61 -21.87
C TRP A 88 11.17 40.22 -22.15
N GLU A 89 12.29 39.54 -21.88
CA GLU A 89 13.65 39.99 -22.15
C GLU A 89 13.86 40.34 -23.64
N ARG A 90 13.35 39.49 -24.54
CA ARG A 90 13.44 39.72 -25.98
C ARG A 90 12.64 40.94 -26.40
N THR A 91 11.42 41.08 -25.90
CA THR A 91 10.51 42.20 -26.25
C THR A 91 11.07 43.50 -25.72
N SER A 92 11.53 43.50 -24.46
CA SER A 92 12.15 44.67 -23.83
C SER A 92 13.48 45.09 -24.53
N GLY A 93 14.29 44.10 -24.92
CA GLY A 93 15.50 44.34 -25.71
C GLY A 93 15.21 44.98 -27.07
N GLN A 94 14.20 44.48 -27.79
CA GLN A 94 13.76 45.09 -29.07
C GLN A 94 13.23 46.50 -28.88
N HIS A 95 12.47 46.75 -27.82
CA HIS A 95 11.96 48.11 -27.49
C HIS A 95 13.11 49.06 -27.19
N LEU A 96 14.09 48.68 -26.38
CA LEU A 96 15.27 49.51 -26.08
C LEU A 96 16.11 49.76 -27.33
N GLN A 97 16.31 48.78 -28.21
CA GLN A 97 17.06 48.96 -29.45
C GLN A 97 16.38 49.97 -30.38
N LEU A 98 15.05 49.92 -30.51
CA LEU A 98 14.31 50.84 -31.33
C LEU A 98 14.38 52.28 -30.73
N LEU A 99 14.32 52.42 -29.39
CA LEU A 99 14.49 53.72 -28.71
C LEU A 99 15.86 54.34 -28.97
N GLN A 100 16.94 53.55 -29.05
CA GLN A 100 18.29 54.07 -29.33
C GLN A 100 18.42 54.69 -30.73
N SER A 101 17.62 54.22 -31.71
CA SER A 101 17.62 54.75 -33.08
C SER A 101 16.60 55.86 -33.30
N ARG A 102 16.08 56.49 -32.26
CA ARG A 102 14.96 57.46 -32.30
C ARG A 102 15.19 58.62 -33.26
N GLU A 103 16.43 59.10 -33.41
CA GLU A 103 16.77 60.25 -34.30
C GLU A 103 16.55 59.95 -35.78
N SER A 104 16.54 58.67 -36.20
CA SER A 104 16.37 58.22 -37.56
C SER A 104 15.02 57.54 -37.84
N TRP A 105 14.00 57.72 -36.97
CA TRP A 105 12.71 57.05 -37.10
C TRP A 105 11.94 57.48 -38.33
N THR A 106 11.42 56.47 -39.01
CA THR A 106 10.40 56.63 -40.05
C THR A 106 9.00 56.58 -39.41
N PRO A 107 7.93 56.98 -40.14
CA PRO A 107 6.55 56.81 -39.68
C PRO A 107 6.22 55.33 -39.35
N GLU A 108 6.81 54.39 -40.05
CA GLU A 108 6.65 52.94 -39.81
C GLU A 108 7.31 52.49 -38.49
N ASP A 109 8.44 53.11 -38.11
CA ASP A 109 9.11 52.79 -36.84
C ASP A 109 8.30 53.29 -35.65
N ALA A 110 7.57 54.39 -35.78
CA ALA A 110 6.65 54.89 -34.74
C ALA A 110 5.50 53.86 -34.52
N GLN A 111 4.99 53.28 -35.57
CA GLN A 111 3.96 52.23 -35.45
C GLN A 111 4.50 50.95 -34.82
N ARG A 112 5.69 50.48 -35.23
CA ARG A 112 6.38 49.34 -34.62
C ARG A 112 6.67 49.55 -33.13
N PHE A 113 7.02 50.78 -32.75
CA PHE A 113 7.24 51.17 -31.36
C PHE A 113 5.95 51.01 -30.52
N ALA A 114 4.83 51.50 -31.01
CA ALA A 114 3.55 51.36 -30.34
C ALA A 114 3.17 49.87 -30.16
N ASP A 115 3.41 49.03 -31.17
CA ASP A 115 3.17 47.58 -31.10
C ASP A 115 4.11 46.90 -30.10
N LEU A 116 5.39 47.29 -30.05
CA LEU A 116 6.35 46.76 -29.10
C LEU A 116 6.02 47.12 -27.65
N VAL A 117 5.58 48.37 -27.38
CA VAL A 117 5.12 48.78 -26.06
C VAL A 117 3.92 47.96 -25.61
N SER A 118 2.95 47.74 -26.49
CA SER A 118 1.79 46.91 -26.19
C SER A 118 2.21 45.47 -25.86
N LYS A 119 3.13 44.90 -26.66
CA LYS A 119 3.67 43.54 -26.41
C LYS A 119 4.48 43.45 -25.12
N GLU A 120 5.27 44.49 -24.80
CA GLU A 120 6.04 44.54 -23.56
C GLU A 120 5.12 44.57 -22.33
N ILE A 121 4.05 45.35 -22.34
CA ILE A 121 3.06 45.39 -21.28
C ILE A 121 2.42 44.00 -21.12
N THR A 122 1.99 43.37 -22.22
CA THR A 122 1.40 42.04 -22.20
C THR A 122 2.38 40.97 -21.69
N SER A 123 3.63 40.97 -22.16
CA SER A 123 4.64 40.02 -21.71
C SER A 123 5.01 40.20 -20.25
N ARG A 124 5.00 41.42 -19.75
CA ARG A 124 5.22 41.74 -18.33
C ARG A 124 4.09 41.19 -17.46
N THR A 125 2.83 41.41 -17.85
CA THR A 125 1.69 40.84 -17.11
C THR A 125 1.71 39.29 -17.11
N THR A 126 2.06 38.69 -18.23
CA THR A 126 2.23 37.23 -18.32
C THR A 126 3.35 36.71 -17.39
N LEU A 127 4.46 37.44 -17.31
CA LEU A 127 5.56 37.11 -16.40
C LEU A 127 5.14 37.21 -14.93
N GLU A 128 4.38 38.25 -14.56
CA GLU A 128 3.88 38.36 -13.17
C GLU A 128 2.90 37.25 -12.83
N THR A 129 1.97 36.92 -13.73
CA THR A 129 1.05 35.77 -13.52
C THR A 129 1.82 34.46 -13.41
N ALA A 130 2.87 34.21 -14.22
CA ALA A 130 3.70 33.03 -14.12
C ALA A 130 4.46 32.92 -12.79
N ARG A 131 4.88 34.06 -12.22
CA ARG A 131 5.49 34.14 -10.86
C ARG A 131 4.50 33.72 -9.77
N GLU A 132 3.28 34.27 -9.86
CA GLU A 132 2.22 33.92 -8.91
C GLU A 132 1.82 32.46 -9.01
N ASP A 133 1.76 31.90 -10.22
CA ASP A 133 1.47 30.49 -10.46
C ASP A 133 2.55 29.58 -9.85
N LEU A 134 3.81 29.93 -9.99
CA LEU A 134 4.91 29.23 -9.36
C LEU A 134 4.81 29.28 -7.84
N ALA A 135 4.57 30.46 -7.26
CA ALA A 135 4.41 30.61 -5.81
C ALA A 135 3.24 29.76 -5.26
N ARG A 136 2.11 29.72 -5.99
CA ARG A 136 0.97 28.87 -5.66
C ARG A 136 1.31 27.38 -5.76
N ALA A 137 2.01 26.97 -6.81
CA ALA A 137 2.45 25.60 -6.99
C ALA A 137 3.43 25.15 -5.89
N GLU A 138 4.39 25.99 -5.51
CA GLU A 138 5.33 25.71 -4.41
C GLU A 138 4.62 25.62 -3.05
N GLY A 139 3.65 26.50 -2.78
CA GLY A 139 2.81 26.42 -1.59
C GLY A 139 2.00 25.11 -1.53
N SER A 140 1.44 24.68 -2.67
CA SER A 140 0.71 23.41 -2.75
C SER A 140 1.64 22.21 -2.54
N LEU A 141 2.85 22.22 -3.11
CA LEU A 141 3.85 21.19 -2.91
C LEU A 141 4.23 21.03 -1.44
N SER A 142 4.51 22.15 -0.76
CA SER A 142 4.83 22.14 0.68
C SER A 142 3.70 21.51 1.51
N LYS A 143 2.45 21.84 1.20
CA LYS A 143 1.29 21.25 1.87
C LYS A 143 1.20 19.73 1.64
N ARG A 144 1.33 19.28 0.38
CA ARG A 144 1.31 17.86 0.03
C ARG A 144 2.46 17.08 0.65
N GLN A 145 3.62 17.69 0.76
CA GLN A 145 4.79 17.13 1.44
C GLN A 145 4.48 16.86 2.92
N LEU A 146 3.88 17.82 3.62
CA LEU A 146 3.48 17.65 5.02
C LEU A 146 2.42 16.56 5.19
N GLU A 147 1.43 16.50 4.30
CA GLU A 147 0.41 15.45 4.30
C GLU A 147 1.04 14.06 4.11
N TYR A 148 1.93 13.90 3.13
CA TYR A 148 2.66 12.65 2.88
C TYR A 148 3.50 12.23 4.09
N MET A 149 4.27 13.14 4.68
CA MET A 149 5.06 12.85 5.88
C MET A 149 4.20 12.44 7.08
N ASN A 150 3.03 13.06 7.25
CA ASN A 150 2.10 12.72 8.32
C ASN A 150 1.48 11.33 8.11
N CYS A 151 1.11 10.98 6.88
CA CYS A 151 0.62 9.65 6.53
C CYS A 151 1.71 8.57 6.78
N MET A 152 2.95 8.84 6.38
CA MET A 152 4.08 7.93 6.65
C MET A 152 4.34 7.75 8.14
N ARG A 153 4.31 8.85 8.92
CA ARG A 153 4.50 8.78 10.38
C ARG A 153 3.42 7.95 11.05
N ARG A 154 2.14 8.16 10.66
CA ARG A 154 1.01 7.40 11.19
C ARG A 154 1.17 5.91 10.88
N ARG A 155 1.47 5.57 9.62
CA ARG A 155 1.71 4.18 9.21
C ARG A 155 2.83 3.54 10.02
N TYR A 156 3.95 4.23 10.19
CA TYR A 156 5.10 3.70 10.94
C TYR A 156 4.75 3.46 12.41
N HIS A 157 4.00 4.36 13.01
CA HIS A 157 3.55 4.22 14.40
C HIS A 157 2.63 2.99 14.57
N GLU A 158 1.65 2.82 13.72
CA GLU A 158 0.74 1.66 13.76
C GLU A 158 1.47 0.34 13.51
N GLU A 159 2.44 0.33 12.60
CA GLU A 159 3.25 -0.86 12.33
C GLU A 159 4.10 -1.28 13.53
N GLN A 160 4.65 -0.32 14.30
CA GLN A 160 5.36 -0.61 15.55
C GLN A 160 4.43 -1.18 16.62
N VAL A 161 3.26 -0.59 16.83
CA VAL A 161 2.26 -1.07 17.78
C VAL A 161 1.85 -2.50 17.45
N TRP A 162 1.66 -2.80 16.17
CA TRP A 162 1.31 -4.13 15.70
C TRP A 162 2.42 -5.16 15.95
N GLN A 163 3.68 -4.82 15.71
CA GLN A 163 4.83 -5.71 15.99
C GLN A 163 4.96 -6.03 17.49
N ASP A 164 4.72 -5.06 18.36
CA ASP A 164 4.74 -5.27 19.80
C ASP A 164 3.64 -6.22 20.28
N GLN A 165 2.43 -6.13 19.70
CA GLN A 165 1.34 -7.05 19.99
C GLN A 165 1.69 -8.50 19.59
N TRP A 166 2.32 -8.69 18.43
CA TRP A 166 2.77 -10.02 17.99
C TRP A 166 3.84 -10.62 18.90
N ARG A 167 4.76 -9.81 19.38
CA ARG A 167 5.81 -10.25 20.32
C ARG A 167 5.19 -10.72 21.64
N VAL A 168 4.22 -10.00 22.15
CA VAL A 168 3.47 -10.36 23.37
C VAL A 168 2.70 -11.66 23.16
N LEU A 169 1.97 -11.78 22.03
CA LEU A 169 1.21 -12.98 21.69
C LEU A 169 2.10 -14.22 21.55
N GLY A 170 3.27 -14.08 20.93
CA GLY A 170 4.27 -15.15 20.81
C GLY A 170 4.75 -15.66 22.16
N THR A 171 4.99 -14.77 23.10
CA THR A 171 5.42 -15.12 24.46
C THR A 171 4.31 -15.87 25.22
N TYR A 172 3.08 -15.36 25.23
CA TYR A 172 1.95 -16.02 25.89
C TYR A 172 1.57 -17.33 25.20
N GLY A 173 1.67 -17.41 23.87
CA GLY A 173 1.44 -18.63 23.10
C GLY A 173 2.41 -19.75 23.50
N THR A 174 3.68 -19.45 23.69
CA THR A 174 4.70 -20.41 24.15
C THR A 174 4.40 -20.92 25.55
N TRP A 175 4.07 -20.04 26.49
CA TRP A 175 3.67 -20.40 27.84
C TRP A 175 2.40 -21.26 27.86
N SER A 176 1.39 -20.93 27.06
CA SER A 176 0.17 -21.71 26.92
C SER A 176 0.45 -23.11 26.42
N LEU A 177 1.34 -23.27 25.45
CA LEU A 177 1.75 -24.57 24.92
C LEU A 177 2.47 -25.44 25.97
N ILE A 178 3.33 -24.83 26.76
CA ILE A 178 4.02 -25.52 27.87
C ILE A 178 3.03 -26.01 28.92
N VAL A 179 2.08 -25.18 29.33
CA VAL A 179 1.04 -25.54 30.29
C VAL A 179 0.17 -26.66 29.73
N LEU A 180 -0.28 -26.56 28.49
CA LEU A 180 -1.08 -27.59 27.83
C LEU A 180 -0.35 -28.94 27.79
N ASN A 181 0.93 -28.93 27.39
CA ASN A 181 1.74 -30.15 27.33
C ASN A 181 1.94 -30.76 28.71
N SER A 182 2.16 -29.95 29.73
CA SER A 182 2.25 -30.38 31.13
C SER A 182 0.93 -30.98 31.62
N CYS A 183 -0.21 -30.40 31.29
CA CYS A 183 -1.52 -30.95 31.63
C CYS A 183 -1.77 -32.30 30.96
N VAL A 184 -1.42 -32.44 29.69
CA VAL A 184 -1.55 -33.72 28.95
C VAL A 184 -0.66 -34.79 29.58
N PHE A 185 0.56 -34.44 29.94
CA PHE A 185 1.51 -35.37 30.61
C PHE A 185 0.96 -35.83 31.97
N LEU A 186 0.50 -34.90 32.80
CA LEU A 186 -0.11 -35.22 34.11
C LEU A 186 -1.36 -36.10 33.98
N ALA A 187 -2.23 -35.80 33.02
CA ALA A 187 -3.40 -36.60 32.74
C ALA A 187 -3.01 -38.03 32.32
N SER A 188 -2.02 -38.15 31.45
CA SER A 188 -1.48 -39.44 31.03
C SER A 188 -0.97 -40.29 32.21
N GLN A 189 -0.19 -39.69 33.13
CA GLN A 189 0.31 -40.32 34.34
C GLN A 189 -0.84 -40.76 35.27
N PHE A 190 -1.85 -39.91 35.42
CA PHE A 190 -3.02 -40.24 36.24
C PHE A 190 -3.83 -41.42 35.68
N PHE A 191 -4.03 -41.45 34.36
CA PHE A 191 -4.69 -42.59 33.70
C PHE A 191 -3.92 -43.90 33.82
N LEU A 192 -2.60 -43.87 33.68
CA LEU A 192 -1.75 -45.05 33.83
C LEU A 192 -1.82 -45.58 35.27
N ARG A 193 -1.68 -44.76 36.29
CA ARG A 193 -1.80 -45.15 37.70
C ARG A 193 -3.15 -45.73 38.04
N ARG A 194 -4.23 -45.14 37.51
CA ARG A 194 -5.59 -45.66 37.72
C ARG A 194 -5.76 -47.05 37.13
N ARG A 195 -5.21 -47.32 35.96
CA ARG A 195 -5.25 -48.60 35.28
C ARG A 195 -4.40 -49.66 36.00
N GLU A 196 -3.31 -49.31 36.62
CA GLU A 196 -2.49 -50.22 37.44
C GLU A 196 -3.22 -50.62 38.74
N ASN A 197 -3.89 -49.67 39.40
CA ASN A 197 -4.66 -49.94 40.61
C ASN A 197 -5.84 -50.90 40.35
N GLU A 198 -6.53 -50.76 39.22
CA GLU A 198 -7.62 -51.67 38.82
C GLU A 198 -7.12 -53.11 38.57
N ARG A 199 -5.90 -53.28 38.03
CA ARG A 199 -5.28 -54.61 37.83
C ARG A 199 -4.85 -55.23 39.14
N MET A 200 -4.35 -54.50 40.12
CA MET A 200 -3.97 -54.99 41.43
C MET A 200 -5.19 -55.52 42.19
N ILE A 201 -6.31 -54.79 42.18
CA ILE A 201 -7.57 -55.25 42.80
C ILE A 201 -8.11 -56.53 42.16
N THR A 202 -7.96 -56.68 40.84
CA THR A 202 -8.40 -57.91 40.14
C THR A 202 -7.55 -59.12 40.50
N ILE A 203 -6.26 -58.94 40.70
CA ILE A 203 -5.34 -60.03 41.13
C ILE A 203 -5.61 -60.46 42.57
N GLU A 204 -5.87 -59.50 43.47
CA GLU A 204 -6.18 -59.74 44.87
C GLU A 204 -7.52 -60.52 45.03
N ASN A 205 -8.52 -60.23 44.21
CA ASN A 205 -9.79 -60.97 44.17
C ASN A 205 -9.72 -62.37 43.50
N LEU A 206 -8.62 -62.69 42.81
CA LEU A 206 -8.40 -64.00 42.22
C LEU A 206 -7.61 -64.96 43.14
N ILE A 207 -7.04 -64.48 44.23
CA ILE A 207 -6.23 -65.25 45.19
C ILE A 207 -7.05 -65.64 46.46
N GLN A 208 -8.22 -65.02 46.67
CA GLN A 208 -9.22 -65.47 47.66
C GLN A 208 -10.15 -66.50 47.07
#